data_02f6779b5336005e2f44a21e288b2bd6
#
_entry.id   02f6779b5336005e2f44a21e288b2bd6
#
_cell.length_a   1.000
_cell.length_b   1.000
_cell.length_c   1.000
_cell.angle_alpha   90.00
_cell.angle_beta   90.00
_cell.angle_gamma   90.00
#
_symmetry.space_group_name_H-M   'P 1'
#
loop_
_entity.id
_entity.type
_entity.pdbx_description
1 polymer ?
#
loop_
_entity_poly.entity_id
_entity_poly.type
_entity_poly.pdbx_seq_one_letter_code
_entity_poly.pdbx_strand_id
1 'polypeptide(L)'
;QVMIAHNFGVITIDLAEGNDAHRERIRARLDEPYRTMLGHFRHEVGHYYQWQLVVSDPALLERCRALFGDERANYQAAVDRHYAEGPPAGWTATHISSYATMHPYEDFAETWAHYLHICDTIETAVSYGLVSADELNAHERFRDLVTAVWMPLSTALNLVNRSMGKDDLYPFALPDAVLTKLDFVASLRPAVSIPTR
;
A
#
# COMPACT_ATOMS: atom_id res chain seq x y z
N GLN A 1 -11.06 -8.69 -21.56
CA GLN A 1 -10.75 -8.45 -20.15
C GLN A 1 -10.46 -6.95 -19.98
N VAL A 2 -11.16 -6.30 -19.08
CA VAL A 2 -10.90 -4.88 -18.74
C VAL A 2 -9.63 -4.86 -17.90
N MET A 3 -8.66 -3.99 -18.25
CA MET A 3 -7.51 -3.76 -17.39
C MET A 3 -7.87 -2.72 -16.34
N ILE A 4 -7.57 -3.00 -15.08
CA ILE A 4 -7.61 -2.00 -14.01
C ILE A 4 -6.42 -1.08 -14.24
N ALA A 5 -6.67 0.22 -14.33
CA ALA A 5 -5.63 1.21 -14.60
C ALA A 5 -6.09 2.63 -14.29
N HIS A 6 -5.14 3.50 -13.97
CA HIS A 6 -5.31 4.95 -13.94
C HIS A 6 -4.77 5.57 -15.23
N ASN A 7 -5.55 6.46 -15.86
CA ASN A 7 -5.12 7.22 -17.04
C ASN A 7 -5.70 8.64 -16.99
N PHE A 8 -4.86 9.66 -16.84
CA PHE A 8 -5.24 11.08 -16.82
C PHE A 8 -6.42 11.42 -15.91
N GLY A 9 -6.42 10.91 -14.68
CA GLY A 9 -7.49 11.16 -13.70
C GLY A 9 -8.71 10.24 -13.83
N VAL A 10 -8.72 9.32 -14.79
CA VAL A 10 -9.77 8.30 -14.93
C VAL A 10 -9.25 6.98 -14.38
N ILE A 11 -9.93 6.44 -13.38
CA ILE A 11 -9.67 5.10 -12.84
C ILE A 11 -10.64 4.11 -13.50
N THR A 12 -10.09 3.10 -14.17
CA THR A 12 -10.86 2.00 -14.75
C THR A 12 -10.78 0.80 -13.82
N ILE A 13 -11.92 0.22 -13.46
CA ILE A 13 -12.01 -0.96 -12.59
C ILE A 13 -12.73 -2.06 -13.33
N ASP A 14 -12.21 -3.29 -13.27
CA ASP A 14 -12.93 -4.47 -13.77
C ASP A 14 -14.03 -4.85 -12.77
N LEU A 15 -15.28 -4.73 -13.17
CA LEU A 15 -16.43 -5.09 -12.33
C LEU A 15 -16.44 -6.57 -11.92
N ALA A 16 -15.75 -7.43 -12.67
CA ALA A 16 -15.59 -8.84 -12.31
C ALA A 16 -14.81 -9.02 -10.99
N GLU A 17 -13.94 -8.08 -10.63
CA GLU A 17 -13.23 -8.06 -9.34
C GLU A 17 -14.18 -7.85 -8.14
N GLY A 18 -15.40 -7.38 -8.36
CA GLY A 18 -16.46 -7.34 -7.35
C GLY A 18 -17.01 -8.72 -6.96
N ASN A 19 -16.76 -9.74 -7.78
CA ASN A 19 -17.15 -11.12 -7.48
C ASN A 19 -16.06 -11.84 -6.68
N ASP A 20 -16.35 -12.23 -5.44
CA ASP A 20 -15.40 -12.85 -4.52
C ASP A 20 -14.77 -14.14 -5.09
N ALA A 21 -15.58 -15.02 -5.71
CA ALA A 21 -15.09 -16.25 -6.28
C ALA A 21 -14.17 -16.02 -7.49
N HIS A 22 -14.41 -14.96 -8.26
CA HIS A 22 -13.54 -14.57 -9.37
C HIS A 22 -12.21 -14.03 -8.82
N ARG A 23 -12.27 -13.12 -7.87
CA ARG A 23 -11.10 -12.48 -7.25
C ARG A 23 -10.21 -13.51 -6.55
N GLU A 24 -10.79 -14.44 -5.79
CA GLU A 24 -10.04 -15.52 -5.12
C GLU A 24 -9.34 -16.46 -6.10
N ARG A 25 -9.96 -16.78 -7.24
CA ARG A 25 -9.29 -17.57 -8.29
C ARG A 25 -8.08 -16.86 -8.88
N ILE A 26 -8.19 -15.53 -9.08
CA ILE A 26 -7.06 -14.73 -9.57
C ILE A 26 -5.97 -14.66 -8.51
N ARG A 27 -6.32 -14.37 -7.26
CA ARG A 27 -5.41 -14.31 -6.12
C ARG A 27 -4.59 -15.60 -6.00
N ALA A 28 -5.27 -16.75 -6.01
CA ALA A 28 -4.61 -18.06 -5.92
C ALA A 28 -3.71 -18.35 -7.14
N ARG A 29 -4.12 -17.93 -8.35
CA ARG A 29 -3.32 -18.11 -9.57
C ARG A 29 -2.05 -17.28 -9.59
N LEU A 30 -2.10 -16.07 -9.00
CA LEU A 30 -0.98 -15.14 -8.96
C LEU A 30 -0.13 -15.29 -7.68
N ASP A 31 -0.54 -16.20 -6.77
CA ASP A 31 0.09 -16.37 -5.46
C ASP A 31 0.17 -15.08 -4.65
N GLU A 32 -0.88 -14.25 -4.74
CA GLU A 32 -0.98 -13.00 -4.01
C GLU A 32 -1.50 -13.27 -2.59
N PRO A 33 -0.85 -12.74 -1.53
CA PRO A 33 -1.33 -12.91 -0.16
C PRO A 33 -2.61 -12.09 0.13
N TYR A 34 -2.86 -11.04 -0.65
CA TYR A 34 -3.95 -10.09 -0.47
C TYR A 34 -4.45 -9.58 -1.82
N ARG A 35 -5.76 -9.63 -2.06
CA ARG A 35 -6.40 -9.06 -3.25
C ARG A 35 -7.83 -8.64 -2.95
N THR A 36 -8.10 -7.35 -2.94
CA THR A 36 -9.45 -6.80 -2.71
C THR A 36 -9.76 -5.70 -3.72
N MET A 37 -11.06 -5.47 -4.01
CA MET A 37 -11.50 -4.35 -4.82
C MET A 37 -11.05 -3.00 -4.23
N LEU A 38 -11.14 -2.87 -2.90
CA LEU A 38 -10.68 -1.67 -2.19
C LEU A 38 -9.17 -1.47 -2.32
N GLY A 39 -8.38 -2.56 -2.27
CA GLY A 39 -6.93 -2.53 -2.50
C GLY A 39 -6.59 -2.00 -3.88
N HIS A 40 -7.23 -2.53 -4.92
CA HIS A 40 -7.05 -2.06 -6.29
C HIS A 40 -7.43 -0.58 -6.45
N PHE A 41 -8.57 -0.17 -5.90
CA PHE A 41 -8.98 1.24 -5.96
C PHE A 41 -7.96 2.16 -5.28
N ARG A 42 -7.45 1.77 -4.10
CA ARG A 42 -6.42 2.55 -3.38
C ARG A 42 -5.10 2.61 -4.15
N HIS A 43 -4.74 1.53 -4.83
CA HIS A 43 -3.57 1.47 -5.68
C HIS A 43 -3.68 2.45 -6.85
N GLU A 44 -4.78 2.42 -7.61
CA GLU A 44 -5.00 3.34 -8.74
C GLU A 44 -5.08 4.81 -8.31
N VAL A 45 -5.65 5.06 -7.13
CA VAL A 45 -5.61 6.38 -6.48
C VAL A 45 -4.17 6.79 -6.16
N GLY A 46 -3.29 5.85 -5.82
CA GLY A 46 -1.86 6.07 -5.63
C GLY A 46 -1.19 6.64 -6.88
N HIS A 47 -1.43 6.07 -8.05
CA HIS A 47 -0.94 6.60 -9.33
C HIS A 47 -1.44 8.02 -9.60
N TYR A 48 -2.72 8.28 -9.32
CA TYR A 48 -3.29 9.62 -9.47
C TYR A 48 -2.58 10.64 -8.58
N TYR A 49 -2.36 10.32 -7.31
CA TYR A 49 -1.72 11.25 -6.37
C TYR A 49 -0.21 11.38 -6.59
N GLN A 50 0.49 10.35 -7.08
CA GLN A 50 1.87 10.50 -7.54
C GLN A 50 1.96 11.55 -8.63
N TRP A 51 1.09 11.47 -9.62
CA TRP A 51 1.02 12.44 -10.70
C TRP A 51 0.69 13.85 -10.19
N GLN A 52 -0.30 14.00 -9.31
CA GLN A 52 -0.77 15.31 -8.83
C GLN A 52 0.20 15.98 -7.85
N LEU A 53 0.80 15.22 -6.95
CA LEU A 53 1.55 15.77 -5.81
C LEU A 53 3.06 15.72 -6.02
N VAL A 54 3.57 14.75 -6.76
CA VAL A 54 5.01 14.50 -6.87
C VAL A 54 5.57 15.00 -8.20
N VAL A 55 4.92 14.66 -9.32
CA VAL A 55 5.47 14.94 -10.66
C VAL A 55 5.60 16.44 -10.95
N SER A 56 4.73 17.26 -10.38
CA SER A 56 4.73 18.72 -10.56
C SER A 56 5.77 19.45 -9.70
N ASP A 57 6.34 18.81 -8.69
CA ASP A 57 7.36 19.38 -7.79
C ASP A 57 8.72 18.68 -8.02
N PRO A 58 9.72 19.36 -8.61
CA PRO A 58 11.02 18.76 -8.89
C PRO A 58 11.76 18.21 -7.67
N ALA A 59 11.61 18.85 -6.49
CA ALA A 59 12.27 18.41 -5.27
C ALA A 59 11.60 17.16 -4.70
N LEU A 60 10.27 17.07 -4.74
CA LEU A 60 9.54 15.87 -4.36
C LEU A 60 9.80 14.72 -5.33
N LEU A 61 9.89 15.01 -6.63
CA LEU A 61 10.20 14.02 -7.66
C LEU A 61 11.60 13.41 -7.46
N GLU A 62 12.60 14.23 -7.17
CA GLU A 62 13.96 13.75 -6.88
C GLU A 62 13.98 12.84 -5.63
N ARG A 63 13.30 13.25 -4.56
CA ARG A 63 13.15 12.43 -3.34
C ARG A 63 12.41 11.13 -3.62
N CYS A 64 11.36 11.16 -4.42
CA CYS A 64 10.61 9.99 -4.85
C CYS A 64 11.53 9.01 -5.60
N ARG A 65 12.29 9.48 -6.58
CA ARG A 65 13.26 8.67 -7.33
C ARG A 65 14.33 8.06 -6.44
N ALA A 66 14.82 8.80 -5.44
CA ALA A 66 15.80 8.28 -4.50
C ALA A 66 15.25 7.11 -3.64
N LEU A 67 13.95 7.06 -3.38
CA LEU A 67 13.30 6.04 -2.56
C LEU A 67 12.76 4.86 -3.36
N PHE A 68 12.13 5.15 -4.50
CA PHE A 68 11.37 4.17 -5.28
C PHE A 68 12.10 3.75 -6.58
N GLY A 69 13.07 4.53 -7.04
CA GLY A 69 13.75 4.35 -8.31
C GLY A 69 13.22 5.27 -9.40
N ASP A 70 13.79 5.16 -10.60
CA ASP A 70 13.46 6.01 -11.75
C ASP A 70 12.22 5.49 -12.48
N GLU A 71 11.12 6.18 -12.36
CA GLU A 71 9.84 5.85 -12.98
C GLU A 71 9.84 5.94 -14.53
N ARG A 72 10.90 6.50 -15.11
CA ARG A 72 11.09 6.56 -16.58
C ARG A 72 11.61 5.25 -17.16
N ALA A 73 11.94 4.26 -16.32
CA ALA A 73 12.30 2.93 -16.77
C ALA A 73 11.22 2.35 -17.69
N ASN A 74 11.63 1.46 -18.61
CA ASN A 74 10.70 0.87 -19.57
C ASN A 74 9.66 -0.02 -18.84
N TYR A 75 8.44 0.48 -18.74
CA TYR A 75 7.35 -0.18 -18.03
C TYR A 75 7.00 -1.55 -18.61
N GLN A 76 6.85 -1.66 -19.96
CA GLN A 76 6.51 -2.94 -20.58
C GLN A 76 7.58 -4.00 -20.35
N ALA A 77 8.86 -3.64 -20.50
CA ALA A 77 9.95 -4.56 -20.21
C ALA A 77 9.98 -5.00 -18.73
N ALA A 78 9.60 -4.11 -17.82
CA ALA A 78 9.47 -4.43 -16.40
C ALA A 78 8.33 -5.42 -16.12
N VAL A 79 7.16 -5.22 -16.76
CA VAL A 79 6.01 -6.14 -16.73
C VAL A 79 6.42 -7.51 -17.24
N ASP A 80 7.01 -7.57 -18.44
CA ASP A 80 7.39 -8.83 -19.07
C ASP A 80 8.38 -9.61 -18.21
N ARG A 81 9.38 -8.94 -17.65
CA ARG A 81 10.34 -9.54 -16.71
C ARG A 81 9.65 -10.06 -15.44
N HIS A 82 8.79 -9.25 -14.82
CA HIS A 82 8.12 -9.64 -13.58
C HIS A 82 7.30 -10.93 -13.75
N TYR A 83 6.54 -11.04 -14.83
CA TYR A 83 5.73 -12.23 -15.10
C TYR A 83 6.54 -13.43 -15.60
N ALA A 84 7.73 -13.22 -16.20
CA ALA A 84 8.61 -14.30 -16.63
C ALA A 84 9.50 -14.86 -15.51
N GLU A 85 10.02 -13.99 -14.65
CA GLU A 85 11.07 -14.31 -13.67
C GLU A 85 10.59 -14.24 -12.21
N GLY A 86 9.44 -13.57 -11.97
CA GLY A 86 8.96 -13.27 -10.63
C GLY A 86 9.72 -12.12 -9.96
N PRO A 87 9.45 -11.87 -8.68
CA PRO A 87 10.13 -10.83 -7.91
C PRO A 87 11.59 -11.23 -7.62
N PRO A 88 12.52 -10.26 -7.52
CA PRO A 88 13.92 -10.53 -7.19
C PRO A 88 14.07 -11.19 -5.82
N ALA A 89 15.08 -12.05 -5.66
CA ALA A 89 15.38 -12.69 -4.38
C ALA A 89 15.61 -11.62 -3.28
N GLY A 90 15.02 -11.82 -2.10
CA GLY A 90 15.15 -10.91 -0.96
C GLY A 90 14.34 -9.62 -1.07
N TRP A 91 13.41 -9.51 -1.99
CA TRP A 91 12.58 -8.34 -2.21
C TRP A 91 11.85 -7.85 -0.95
N THR A 92 11.51 -8.76 -0.05
CA THR A 92 10.82 -8.45 1.21
C THR A 92 11.58 -7.50 2.13
N ALA A 93 12.90 -7.32 1.90
CA ALA A 93 13.71 -6.37 2.66
C ALA A 93 13.52 -4.91 2.20
N THR A 94 12.96 -4.68 0.99
CA THR A 94 12.93 -3.35 0.37
C THR A 94 11.58 -2.95 -0.20
N HIS A 95 10.66 -3.90 -0.42
CA HIS A 95 9.36 -3.66 -1.03
C HIS A 95 8.23 -4.23 -0.17
N ILE A 96 7.08 -3.60 -0.22
CA ILE A 96 5.91 -3.96 0.59
C ILE A 96 5.15 -5.17 0.02
N SER A 97 5.20 -5.38 -1.29
CA SER A 97 4.61 -6.51 -2.00
C SER A 97 5.52 -7.00 -3.12
N SER A 98 5.30 -8.22 -3.62
CA SER A 98 6.01 -8.72 -4.80
C SER A 98 5.71 -7.88 -6.03
N TYR A 99 4.49 -7.38 -6.17
CA TYR A 99 4.06 -6.52 -7.26
C TYR A 99 4.79 -5.17 -7.26
N ALA A 100 5.05 -4.60 -6.08
CA ALA A 100 5.86 -3.37 -5.93
C ALA A 100 7.26 -3.48 -6.57
N THR A 101 7.81 -4.70 -6.69
CA THR A 101 9.13 -4.91 -7.31
C THR A 101 9.14 -4.74 -8.83
N MET A 102 7.96 -4.73 -9.44
CA MET A 102 7.82 -4.71 -10.89
C MET A 102 8.39 -3.41 -11.49
N HIS A 103 7.96 -2.25 -10.96
CA HIS A 103 8.35 -0.94 -11.46
C HIS A 103 8.27 0.12 -10.35
N PRO A 104 9.12 1.17 -10.35
CA PRO A 104 9.02 2.28 -9.39
C PRO A 104 7.64 2.92 -9.28
N TYR A 105 6.91 2.93 -10.37
CA TYR A 105 5.54 3.43 -10.45
C TYR A 105 4.58 2.59 -9.60
N GLU A 106 4.72 1.26 -9.68
CA GLU A 106 3.92 0.31 -8.89
C GLU A 106 4.31 0.31 -7.41
N ASP A 107 5.60 0.45 -7.12
CA ASP A 107 6.10 0.53 -5.74
C ASP A 107 5.51 1.74 -4.99
N PHE A 108 5.40 2.88 -5.67
CA PHE A 108 4.73 4.05 -5.09
C PHE A 108 3.25 3.78 -4.86
N ALA A 109 2.53 3.24 -5.85
CA ALA A 109 1.10 2.98 -5.77
C ALA A 109 0.75 1.93 -4.70
N GLU A 110 1.53 0.85 -4.59
CA GLU A 110 1.44 -0.14 -3.52
C GLU A 110 1.68 0.51 -2.14
N THR A 111 2.75 1.28 -2.00
CA THR A 111 3.04 1.99 -0.75
C THR A 111 1.90 2.95 -0.37
N TRP A 112 1.32 3.65 -1.33
CA TRP A 112 0.16 4.53 -1.13
C TRP A 112 -1.08 3.74 -0.67
N ALA A 113 -1.37 2.62 -1.32
CA ALA A 113 -2.49 1.77 -0.94
C ALA A 113 -2.35 1.27 0.50
N HIS A 114 -1.17 0.81 0.89
CA HIS A 114 -0.87 0.37 2.25
C HIS A 114 -0.92 1.51 3.26
N TYR A 115 -0.44 2.70 2.91
CA TYR A 115 -0.62 3.89 3.74
C TYR A 115 -2.09 4.14 4.07
N LEU A 116 -2.98 4.08 3.07
CA LEU A 116 -4.41 4.24 3.27
C LEU A 116 -5.03 3.09 4.08
N HIS A 117 -4.59 1.83 3.87
CA HIS A 117 -5.03 0.69 4.68
C HIS A 117 -4.70 0.90 6.17
N ILE A 118 -3.47 1.33 6.46
CA ILE A 118 -3.00 1.56 7.82
C ILE A 118 -3.79 2.69 8.49
N CYS A 119 -3.91 3.84 7.82
CA CYS A 119 -4.64 5.00 8.35
C CYS A 119 -6.10 4.66 8.67
N ASP A 120 -6.82 4.09 7.71
CA ASP A 120 -8.25 3.77 7.81
C ASP A 120 -8.52 2.72 8.90
N THR A 121 -7.63 1.72 9.01
CA THR A 121 -7.77 0.69 10.04
C THR A 121 -7.47 1.25 11.44
N ILE A 122 -6.43 2.10 11.59
CA ILE A 122 -6.14 2.74 12.89
C ILE A 122 -7.29 3.66 13.29
N GLU A 123 -7.84 4.44 12.36
CA GLU A 123 -8.99 5.32 12.61
C GLU A 123 -10.22 4.53 13.12
N THR A 124 -10.48 3.39 12.48
CA THR A 124 -11.50 2.44 12.92
C THR A 124 -11.18 1.88 14.31
N ALA A 125 -9.94 1.45 14.55
CA ALA A 125 -9.52 0.92 15.84
C ALA A 125 -9.68 1.94 16.99
N VAL A 126 -9.36 3.20 16.75
CA VAL A 126 -9.59 4.30 17.69
C VAL A 126 -11.09 4.49 17.95
N SER A 127 -11.91 4.47 16.90
CA SER A 127 -13.37 4.64 17.03
C SER A 127 -14.03 3.56 17.87
N TYR A 128 -13.45 2.37 17.94
CA TYR A 128 -13.92 1.23 18.73
C TYR A 128 -13.12 1.00 20.02
N GLY A 129 -12.21 1.89 20.37
CA GLY A 129 -11.42 1.82 21.61
C GLY A 129 -10.37 0.71 21.64
N LEU A 130 -9.95 0.18 20.48
CA LEU A 130 -8.85 -0.79 20.39
C LEU A 130 -7.48 -0.11 20.46
N VAL A 131 -7.43 1.17 20.11
CA VAL A 131 -6.27 2.07 20.21
C VAL A 131 -6.74 3.37 20.83
N SER A 132 -5.96 3.97 21.70
CA SER A 132 -6.33 5.25 22.29
C SER A 132 -6.01 6.41 21.34
N ALA A 133 -6.81 7.51 21.44
CA ALA A 133 -6.54 8.72 20.68
C ALA A 133 -5.21 9.37 21.09
N ASP A 134 -4.79 9.22 22.35
CA ASP A 134 -3.52 9.73 22.86
C ASP A 134 -2.34 8.98 22.23
N GLU A 135 -2.42 7.66 22.08
CA GLU A 135 -1.40 6.87 21.36
C GLU A 135 -1.28 7.31 19.90
N LEU A 136 -2.40 7.57 19.22
CA LEU A 136 -2.39 8.08 17.86
C LEU A 136 -1.65 9.41 17.74
N ASN A 137 -1.90 10.34 18.65
CA ASN A 137 -1.35 11.70 18.64
C ASN A 137 0.07 11.80 19.23
N ALA A 138 0.61 10.73 19.80
CA ALA A 138 1.94 10.72 20.39
C ALA A 138 3.10 10.69 19.38
N HIS A 139 2.80 10.47 18.09
CA HIS A 139 3.80 10.23 17.06
C HIS A 139 3.79 11.31 15.99
N GLU A 140 4.92 12.00 15.81
CA GLU A 140 5.09 13.05 14.79
C GLU A 140 5.35 12.45 13.39
N ARG A 141 6.06 11.31 13.33
CA ARG A 141 6.38 10.64 12.07
C ARG A 141 5.49 9.41 11.89
N PHE A 142 5.06 9.19 10.65
CA PHE A 142 4.21 8.05 10.32
C PHE A 142 4.88 6.70 10.62
N ARG A 143 6.19 6.57 10.37
CA ARG A 143 6.94 5.35 10.69
C ARG A 143 6.91 5.00 12.18
N ASP A 144 6.93 6.01 13.05
CA ASP A 144 6.89 5.80 14.49
C ASP A 144 5.49 5.32 14.91
N LEU A 145 4.43 5.90 14.34
CA LEU A 145 3.05 5.43 14.48
C LEU A 145 2.91 3.98 13.98
N VAL A 146 3.46 3.67 12.81
CA VAL A 146 3.43 2.30 12.27
C VAL A 146 4.09 1.33 13.22
N THR A 147 5.26 1.66 13.73
CA THR A 147 6.03 0.76 14.60
C THR A 147 5.37 0.58 15.96
N ALA A 148 4.89 1.67 16.57
CA ALA A 148 4.36 1.65 17.94
C ALA A 148 2.89 1.20 18.01
N VAL A 149 2.08 1.49 17.00
CA VAL A 149 0.63 1.27 17.01
C VAL A 149 0.22 0.22 15.99
N TRP A 150 0.54 0.44 14.72
CA TRP A 150 0.06 -0.43 13.64
C TRP A 150 0.58 -1.87 13.73
N MET A 151 1.88 -2.05 13.93
CA MET A 151 2.47 -3.40 14.00
C MET A 151 1.89 -4.25 15.13
N PRO A 152 1.76 -3.75 16.38
CA PRO A 152 1.07 -4.49 17.44
C PRO A 152 -0.40 -4.76 17.12
N LEU A 153 -1.14 -3.77 16.61
CA LEU A 153 -2.54 -3.91 16.27
C LEU A 153 -2.76 -4.96 15.16
N SER A 154 -2.03 -4.85 14.04
CA SER A 154 -2.15 -5.79 12.93
C SER A 154 -1.75 -7.22 13.32
N THR A 155 -0.74 -7.36 14.19
CA THR A 155 -0.36 -8.66 14.76
C THR A 155 -1.50 -9.26 15.58
N ALA A 156 -2.12 -8.46 16.46
CA ALA A 156 -3.27 -8.92 17.26
C ALA A 156 -4.45 -9.32 16.37
N LEU A 157 -4.79 -8.51 15.37
CA LEU A 157 -5.86 -8.81 14.40
C LEU A 157 -5.57 -10.08 13.59
N ASN A 158 -4.34 -10.31 13.17
CA ASN A 158 -3.93 -11.53 12.48
C ASN A 158 -4.12 -12.76 13.40
N LEU A 159 -3.70 -12.67 14.67
CA LEU A 159 -3.87 -13.76 15.63
C LEU A 159 -5.34 -14.04 15.92
N VAL A 160 -6.19 -13.01 16.07
CA VAL A 160 -7.65 -13.18 16.18
C VAL A 160 -8.21 -13.88 14.96
N ASN A 161 -7.82 -13.46 13.76
CA ASN A 161 -8.31 -14.08 12.53
C ASN A 161 -7.91 -15.55 12.42
N ARG A 162 -6.65 -15.89 12.76
CA ARG A 162 -6.18 -17.29 12.84
C ARG A 162 -6.99 -18.10 13.86
N SER A 163 -7.35 -17.51 15.01
CA SER A 163 -8.18 -18.18 16.02
C SER A 163 -9.59 -18.47 15.50
N MET A 164 -10.05 -17.75 14.47
CA MET A 164 -11.32 -17.98 13.77
C MET A 164 -11.16 -18.92 12.54
N GLY A 165 -9.97 -19.50 12.33
CA GLY A 165 -9.68 -20.39 11.21
C GLY A 165 -9.56 -19.67 9.87
N LYS A 166 -9.13 -18.41 9.88
CA LYS A 166 -8.93 -17.58 8.68
C LYS A 166 -7.47 -17.18 8.50
N ASP A 167 -7.11 -16.79 7.29
CA ASP A 167 -5.80 -16.22 6.96
C ASP A 167 -5.58 -14.87 7.62
N ASP A 168 -4.34 -14.41 7.64
CA ASP A 168 -3.99 -13.09 8.17
C ASP A 168 -4.73 -11.97 7.44
N LEU A 169 -5.26 -11.02 8.20
CA LEU A 169 -5.87 -9.80 7.65
C LEU A 169 -4.83 -8.90 6.98
N TYR A 170 -3.63 -8.84 7.55
CA TYR A 170 -2.52 -8.04 7.03
C TYR A 170 -1.23 -8.88 7.02
N PRO A 171 -0.98 -9.64 5.94
CA PRO A 171 0.14 -10.59 5.85
C PRO A 171 1.44 -9.95 5.33
N PHE A 172 1.67 -8.66 5.58
CA PHE A 172 2.80 -7.93 5.02
C PHE A 172 3.85 -7.60 6.08
N ALA A 173 5.13 -7.76 5.71
CA ALA A 173 6.25 -7.28 6.50
C ALA A 173 6.56 -5.81 6.17
N LEU A 174 6.89 -5.03 7.19
CA LEU A 174 7.22 -3.61 7.06
C LEU A 174 8.67 -3.34 7.53
N PRO A 175 9.68 -3.72 6.71
CA PRO A 175 11.08 -3.45 7.02
C PRO A 175 11.39 -1.94 6.94
N ASP A 176 12.55 -1.54 7.42
CA ASP A 176 12.95 -0.12 7.53
C ASP A 176 12.87 0.65 6.20
N ALA A 177 13.24 0.00 5.08
CA ALA A 177 13.12 0.60 3.76
C ALA A 177 11.66 0.91 3.39
N VAL A 178 10.72 0.01 3.71
CA VAL A 178 9.28 0.21 3.49
C VAL A 178 8.74 1.30 4.42
N LEU A 179 9.17 1.31 5.70
CA LEU A 179 8.78 2.37 6.64
C LEU A 179 9.23 3.76 6.16
N THR A 180 10.39 3.85 5.52
CA THR A 180 10.89 5.11 4.95
C THR A 180 10.04 5.57 3.75
N LYS A 181 9.60 4.65 2.91
CA LYS A 181 8.67 4.93 1.80
C LYS A 181 7.30 5.38 2.31
N LEU A 182 6.77 4.70 3.33
CA LEU A 182 5.51 5.08 3.98
C LEU A 182 5.58 6.49 4.61
N ASP A 183 6.70 6.84 5.26
CA ASP A 183 6.94 8.17 5.79
C ASP A 183 6.93 9.24 4.69
N PHE A 184 7.54 8.94 3.53
CA PHE A 184 7.52 9.84 2.39
C PHE A 184 6.08 10.04 1.89
N VAL A 185 5.33 8.99 1.68
CA VAL A 185 3.93 9.06 1.23
C VAL A 185 3.07 9.85 2.22
N ALA A 186 3.22 9.60 3.51
CA ALA A 186 2.52 10.33 4.56
C ALA A 186 2.82 11.84 4.53
N SER A 187 4.06 12.22 4.20
CA SER A 187 4.49 13.62 4.10
C SER A 187 3.86 14.40 2.94
N LEU A 188 3.30 13.72 1.95
CA LEU A 188 2.66 14.34 0.79
C LEU A 188 1.26 14.89 1.10
N ARG A 189 0.66 14.50 2.23
CA ARG A 189 -0.67 15.00 2.63
C ARG A 189 -0.52 16.12 3.65
N PRO A 190 -1.36 17.16 3.57
CA PRO A 190 -1.48 18.10 4.69
C PRO A 190 -1.89 17.29 5.93
N ALA A 191 -1.32 17.63 7.08
CA ALA A 191 -1.65 16.98 8.35
C ALA A 191 -3.18 16.97 8.53
N VAL A 192 -3.77 15.80 8.48
CA VAL A 192 -5.21 15.64 8.75
C VAL A 192 -5.36 15.73 10.26
N SER A 193 -5.79 16.88 10.74
CA SER A 193 -6.33 16.99 12.09
C SER A 193 -7.62 16.17 12.13
N ILE A 194 -7.58 15.02 12.81
CA ILE A 194 -8.80 14.25 13.10
C ILE A 194 -9.64 15.12 14.02
N PRO A 195 -10.88 15.48 13.65
CA PRO A 195 -11.74 16.24 14.56
C PRO A 195 -11.99 15.39 15.80
N THR A 196 -11.52 15.84 16.96
CA THR A 196 -11.96 15.30 18.24
C THR A 196 -13.46 15.58 18.37
N ARG A 197 -14.28 14.53 18.32
CA ARG A 197 -15.70 14.62 18.67
C ARG A 197 -15.88 14.60 20.16
#